data_a232061e52cded6ee736537718cbcc9a
#
_entry.id   a232061e52cded6ee736537718cbcc9a
#
_cell.length_a   1.000
_cell.length_b   1.000
_cell.length_c   1.000
_cell.angle_alpha   90.00
_cell.angle_beta   90.00
_cell.angle_gamma   90.00
#
_symmetry.space_group_name_H-M   'P 1'
#
loop_
_entity.id
_entity.type
_entity.pdbx_description
1 polymer ?
#
loop_
_entity_poly.entity_id
_entity_poly.type
_entity_poly.pdbx_seq_one_letter_code
_entity_poly.pdbx_strand_id
1 'polypeptide(L)'
;MMGEDEITDMAQDVEALRKGLYEAAGRNRNYHAKAEDVKHLLSDWKDADGCIATNRITVEGCKVGYCYREKPDGGWDSGWHFTAGDESEAYMDDPNNAEIYKLNTICNDDPDIILLLNIPAPCAFERDENIVFQQISDWEPDEDLN
;
A
#
# COMPACT_ATOMS: atom_id res chain seq x y z
N MET A 1 14.58 7.19 -15.59
CA MET A 1 14.38 6.50 -15.07
C MET A 1 14.39 6.28 -14.02
N MET A 2 14.28 6.26 -13.79
CA MET A 2 13.85 6.01 -13.08
C MET A 2 14.05 5.50 -11.94
N GLY A 3 13.56 5.72 -11.16
CA GLY A 3 13.60 5.41 -9.80
C GLY A 3 14.21 4.14 -9.38
N GLU A 4 14.52 3.42 -10.30
CA GLU A 4 15.05 2.11 -10.00
C GLU A 4 16.42 2.16 -9.36
N ASP A 5 17.12 3.22 -9.51
CA ASP A 5 18.47 3.28 -9.01
C ASP A 5 18.55 3.44 -7.53
N GLU A 6 17.49 3.79 -6.88
CA GLU A 6 17.56 3.98 -5.47
C GLU A 6 17.08 2.79 -4.69
N ILE A 7 17.00 1.67 -5.29
CA ILE A 7 16.29 0.56 -4.73
C ILE A 7 17.23 -0.45 -4.08
N THR A 8 16.89 -0.93 -2.89
CA THR A 8 17.59 -2.02 -2.24
C THR A 8 17.15 -3.34 -2.88
N ASP A 9 17.80 -4.44 -2.53
CA ASP A 9 17.47 -5.74 -3.12
C ASP A 9 15.99 -6.09 -2.97
N MET A 10 15.44 -5.95 -1.75
CA MET A 10 14.03 -6.22 -1.51
C MET A 10 13.17 -5.26 -2.29
N ALA A 11 13.56 -4.01 -2.28
CA ALA A 11 12.81 -2.99 -2.99
C ALA A 11 12.89 -3.21 -4.50
N GLN A 12 13.99 -3.74 -4.98
CA GLN A 12 14.12 -4.06 -6.40
C GLN A 12 13.12 -5.12 -6.82
N ASP A 13 12.89 -6.12 -5.97
CA ASP A 13 11.92 -7.16 -6.29
C ASP A 13 10.51 -6.58 -6.39
N VAL A 14 10.15 -5.73 -5.45
CA VAL A 14 8.85 -5.07 -5.48
C VAL A 14 8.74 -4.15 -6.68
N GLU A 15 9.80 -3.39 -6.92
CA GLU A 15 9.80 -2.45 -8.04
C GLU A 15 9.75 -3.17 -9.38
N ALA A 16 10.42 -4.31 -9.50
CA ALA A 16 10.37 -5.09 -10.72
C ALA A 16 8.97 -5.64 -10.97
N LEU A 17 8.29 -6.09 -9.92
CA LEU A 17 6.92 -6.56 -10.04
C LEU A 17 5.99 -5.43 -10.47
N ARG A 18 6.12 -4.28 -9.82
CA ARG A 18 5.33 -3.12 -10.16
C ARG A 18 5.53 -2.72 -11.61
N LYS A 19 6.79 -2.68 -12.02
CA LYS A 19 7.12 -2.29 -13.38
C LYS A 19 6.57 -3.28 -14.40
N GLY A 20 6.63 -4.56 -14.08
CA GLY A 20 6.08 -5.58 -14.95
C GLY A 20 4.59 -5.46 -15.10
N LEU A 21 3.88 -5.24 -13.99
CA LEU A 21 2.44 -5.03 -14.02
C LEU A 21 2.08 -3.79 -14.82
N TYR A 22 2.87 -2.77 -14.63
CA TYR A 22 2.70 -1.51 -15.31
C TYR A 22 2.82 -1.65 -16.82
N GLU A 23 3.87 -2.33 -17.25
CA GLU A 23 4.10 -2.57 -18.68
C GLU A 23 3.04 -3.48 -19.25
N ALA A 24 2.64 -4.47 -18.50
CA ALA A 24 1.61 -5.39 -18.94
C ALA A 24 0.27 -4.67 -19.10
N ALA A 25 0.02 -3.67 -18.28
CA ALA A 25 -1.18 -2.87 -18.38
C ALA A 25 -1.13 -1.89 -19.55
N GLY A 26 0.06 -1.66 -20.10
CA GLY A 26 0.21 -0.81 -21.27
C GLY A 26 -0.11 0.64 -21.02
N ARG A 27 0.21 1.16 -19.86
CA ARG A 27 -0.13 2.55 -19.58
C ARG A 27 0.86 3.18 -18.60
N ASN A 28 0.89 4.50 -18.63
CA ASN A 28 1.69 5.31 -17.72
C ASN A 28 0.80 5.84 -16.61
N ARG A 29 1.22 5.65 -15.37
CA ARG A 29 0.51 6.21 -14.24
C ARG A 29 1.15 7.51 -13.82
N ASN A 30 0.29 8.45 -13.49
CA ASN A 30 0.74 9.74 -13.02
C ASN A 30 0.54 9.77 -11.50
N TYR A 31 1.53 9.30 -10.78
CA TYR A 31 1.44 9.16 -9.34
C TYR A 31 1.35 10.51 -8.65
N HIS A 32 0.57 10.54 -7.56
CA HIS A 32 0.43 11.71 -6.73
C HIS A 32 1.78 12.12 -6.13
N ALA A 33 2.49 11.16 -5.53
CA ALA A 33 3.83 11.40 -5.02
C ALA A 33 4.83 10.97 -6.08
N LYS A 34 5.64 11.89 -6.55
CA LYS A 34 6.65 11.60 -7.56
C LYS A 34 7.85 10.94 -6.92
N ALA A 35 8.50 10.06 -7.66
CA ALA A 35 9.64 9.30 -7.15
C ALA A 35 10.72 10.22 -6.57
N GLU A 36 10.97 11.32 -7.22
CA GLU A 36 12.02 12.24 -6.77
C GLU A 36 11.66 12.99 -5.50
N ASP A 37 10.39 13.01 -5.15
CA ASP A 37 9.90 13.71 -3.97
C ASP A 37 9.66 12.78 -2.78
N VAL A 38 9.83 11.48 -2.96
CA VAL A 38 9.59 10.51 -1.90
C VAL A 38 10.72 10.60 -0.88
N LYS A 39 10.35 10.84 0.39
CA LYS A 39 11.30 10.97 1.47
C LYS A 39 11.40 9.66 2.24
N HIS A 40 12.54 9.44 2.85
CA HIS A 40 12.76 8.24 3.66
C HIS A 40 12.15 8.45 5.04
N LEU A 41 10.87 8.13 5.18
CA LEU A 41 10.14 8.34 6.42
C LEU A 41 10.14 7.13 7.33
N LEU A 42 10.27 5.94 6.76
CA LEU A 42 10.18 4.70 7.50
C LEU A 42 11.58 4.11 7.68
N SER A 43 12.34 4.66 8.61
CA SER A 43 13.77 4.36 8.72
C SER A 43 14.07 3.09 9.51
N ASP A 44 13.16 2.66 10.39
CA ASP A 44 13.43 1.55 11.30
C ASP A 44 12.76 0.24 10.90
N TRP A 45 12.13 0.20 9.75
CA TRP A 45 11.40 -1.01 9.32
C TRP A 45 12.39 -2.07 8.86
N LYS A 46 12.38 -3.22 9.49
CA LYS A 46 13.35 -4.28 9.22
C LYS A 46 12.76 -5.50 8.53
N ASP A 47 11.47 -5.59 8.50
CA ASP A 47 10.79 -6.72 7.89
C ASP A 47 10.48 -6.44 6.42
N ALA A 48 9.78 -7.37 5.78
CA ALA A 48 9.32 -7.16 4.41
C ALA A 48 8.48 -5.89 4.35
N ASP A 49 8.73 -5.05 3.35
CA ASP A 49 8.10 -3.74 3.27
C ASP A 49 7.18 -3.57 2.07
N GLY A 50 6.82 -4.65 1.39
CA GLY A 50 5.87 -4.57 0.29
C GLY A 50 4.44 -4.46 0.80
N CYS A 51 3.63 -3.70 0.09
CA CYS A 51 2.23 -3.53 0.43
C CYS A 51 1.43 -3.33 -0.85
N ILE A 52 0.11 -3.33 -0.71
CA ILE A 52 -0.77 -3.08 -1.84
C ILE A 52 -1.57 -1.82 -1.53
N ALA A 53 -1.73 -0.96 -2.51
CA ALA A 53 -2.51 0.26 -2.35
C ALA A 53 -3.28 0.54 -3.63
N THR A 54 -4.46 1.14 -3.50
CA THR A 54 -5.28 1.46 -4.65
C THR A 54 -4.85 2.77 -5.28
N ASN A 55 -5.23 2.94 -6.54
CA ASN A 55 -4.95 4.17 -7.28
C ASN A 55 -5.62 5.39 -6.67
N ARG A 56 -6.66 5.20 -5.87
CA ARG A 56 -7.28 6.32 -5.16
C ARG A 56 -6.25 7.05 -4.32
N ILE A 57 -5.32 6.30 -3.72
CA ILE A 57 -4.28 6.88 -2.88
C ILE A 57 -3.11 7.35 -3.72
N THR A 58 -2.56 6.47 -4.55
CA THR A 58 -1.27 6.72 -5.18
C THR A 58 -1.36 7.61 -6.42
N VAL A 59 -2.49 7.63 -7.09
CA VAL A 59 -2.69 8.45 -8.29
C VAL A 59 -3.58 9.65 -7.98
N GLU A 60 -4.68 9.43 -7.28
CA GLU A 60 -5.64 10.49 -7.03
C GLU A 60 -5.34 11.33 -5.79
N GLY A 61 -4.42 10.86 -4.96
CA GLY A 61 -4.00 11.63 -3.80
C GLY A 61 -4.92 11.58 -2.60
N CYS A 62 -5.82 10.60 -2.57
CA CYS A 62 -6.71 10.45 -1.43
C CYS A 62 -5.96 9.92 -0.23
N LYS A 63 -6.37 10.30 0.96
CA LYS A 63 -5.84 9.73 2.19
C LYS A 63 -6.31 8.31 2.37
N VAL A 64 -5.54 7.54 3.12
CA VAL A 64 -5.95 6.19 3.49
C VAL A 64 -7.16 6.29 4.40
N GLY A 65 -8.28 5.71 3.98
CA GLY A 65 -9.50 5.72 4.78
C GLY A 65 -9.80 4.39 5.44
N TYR A 66 -9.30 3.33 4.85
CA TYR A 66 -9.45 1.98 5.38
C TYR A 66 -8.21 1.18 5.03
N CYS A 67 -7.67 0.47 5.99
CA CYS A 67 -6.52 -0.38 5.73
C CYS A 67 -6.60 -1.62 6.62
N TYR A 68 -5.91 -2.66 6.21
CA TYR A 68 -5.88 -3.89 6.99
C TYR A 68 -4.55 -4.59 6.77
N ARG A 69 -4.20 -5.42 7.73
CA ARG A 69 -2.99 -6.24 7.66
C ARG A 69 -3.38 -7.70 7.84
N GLU A 70 -3.05 -8.51 6.84
CA GLU A 70 -3.27 -9.94 6.94
C GLU A 70 -1.92 -10.64 6.95
N LYS A 71 -1.97 -11.94 7.14
CA LYS A 71 -0.77 -12.74 7.15
C LYS A 71 -0.02 -12.55 5.83
N PRO A 72 1.29 -12.26 5.87
CA PRO A 72 2.04 -12.07 4.65
C PRO A 72 2.01 -13.24 3.69
N ASP A 73 2.02 -12.94 2.40
CA ASP A 73 1.98 -13.93 1.34
C ASP A 73 3.29 -13.86 0.56
N GLY A 74 4.38 -14.30 1.19
CA GLY A 74 5.68 -14.29 0.56
C GLY A 74 6.65 -13.34 1.24
N GLY A 75 7.91 -13.44 0.83
CA GLY A 75 8.98 -12.73 1.52
C GLY A 75 9.02 -11.23 1.30
N TRP A 76 8.28 -10.72 0.33
CA TRP A 76 8.22 -9.28 0.03
C TRP A 76 7.08 -8.59 0.77
N ASP A 77 6.11 -9.33 1.23
CA ASP A 77 4.80 -8.82 1.64
C ASP A 77 4.76 -8.52 3.12
N SER A 78 4.43 -7.27 3.46
CA SER A 78 4.23 -6.87 4.86
C SER A 78 2.85 -7.27 5.37
N GLY A 79 1.94 -7.62 4.47
CA GLY A 79 0.55 -7.91 4.81
C GLY A 79 -0.37 -6.71 4.73
N TRP A 80 0.16 -5.51 4.62
CA TRP A 80 -0.65 -4.28 4.62
C TRP A 80 -1.32 -4.01 3.28
N HIS A 81 -2.59 -3.60 3.34
CA HIS A 81 -3.39 -3.18 2.20
C HIS A 81 -4.01 -1.83 2.54
N PHE A 82 -3.87 -0.85 1.66
CA PHE A 82 -4.34 0.51 1.89
C PHE A 82 -5.35 0.92 0.84
N THR A 83 -6.48 1.44 1.28
CA THR A 83 -7.53 1.93 0.39
C THR A 83 -8.02 3.28 0.89
N ALA A 84 -8.74 4.00 0.01
CA ALA A 84 -9.38 5.25 0.42
C ALA A 84 -10.64 4.98 1.25
N GLY A 85 -11.17 3.77 1.14
CA GLY A 85 -12.36 3.38 1.90
C GLY A 85 -13.66 3.57 1.16
N ASP A 86 -13.62 4.22 0.00
CA ASP A 86 -14.83 4.47 -0.78
C ASP A 86 -14.81 3.79 -2.14
N GLU A 87 -13.86 2.91 -2.36
CA GLU A 87 -13.79 2.18 -3.63
C GLU A 87 -15.01 1.27 -3.76
N SER A 88 -15.61 1.28 -4.94
CA SER A 88 -16.72 0.39 -5.21
C SER A 88 -16.21 -1.04 -5.40
N GLU A 89 -17.12 -2.00 -5.32
CA GLU A 89 -16.76 -3.38 -5.58
C GLU A 89 -16.19 -3.54 -6.99
N ALA A 90 -16.80 -2.90 -7.96
CA ALA A 90 -16.32 -2.96 -9.35
C ALA A 90 -14.91 -2.39 -9.46
N TYR A 91 -14.63 -1.32 -8.74
CA TYR A 91 -13.29 -0.73 -8.72
C TYR A 91 -12.28 -1.70 -8.16
N MET A 92 -12.62 -2.35 -7.05
CA MET A 92 -11.71 -3.29 -6.40
C MET A 92 -11.50 -4.56 -7.21
N ASP A 93 -12.46 -4.91 -8.03
CA ASP A 93 -12.36 -6.12 -8.88
C ASP A 93 -11.41 -5.92 -10.06
N ASP A 94 -11.07 -4.69 -10.38
CA ASP A 94 -10.17 -4.41 -11.50
C ASP A 94 -8.73 -4.39 -10.99
N PRO A 95 -7.91 -5.38 -11.36
CA PRO A 95 -6.53 -5.45 -10.86
C PRO A 95 -5.67 -4.27 -11.29
N ASN A 96 -6.11 -3.50 -12.28
CA ASN A 96 -5.38 -2.32 -12.71
C ASN A 96 -5.54 -1.15 -11.74
N ASN A 97 -6.45 -1.24 -10.78
CA ASN A 97 -6.72 -0.17 -9.84
C ASN A 97 -5.92 -0.26 -8.56
N ALA A 98 -5.03 -1.24 -8.45
CA ALA A 98 -4.16 -1.38 -7.29
C ALA A 98 -2.79 -1.85 -7.74
N GLU A 99 -1.80 -1.67 -6.90
CA GLU A 99 -0.43 -1.98 -7.27
C GLU A 99 0.38 -2.25 -6.03
N ILE A 100 1.53 -2.90 -6.21
CA ILE A 100 2.45 -3.22 -5.12
C ILE A 100 3.41 -2.04 -4.93
N TYR A 101 3.59 -1.62 -3.69
CA TYR A 101 4.48 -0.52 -3.33
C TYR A 101 5.32 -0.88 -2.11
N LYS A 102 6.34 -0.08 -1.85
CA LYS A 102 7.04 -0.11 -0.56
C LYS A 102 6.19 0.65 0.45
N LEU A 103 6.21 0.19 1.68
CA LEU A 103 5.50 0.89 2.76
C LEU A 103 5.90 2.35 2.82
N ASN A 104 7.20 2.62 2.67
CA ASN A 104 7.68 4.00 2.73
C ASN A 104 7.02 4.89 1.68
N THR A 105 6.72 4.36 0.51
CA THR A 105 6.05 5.13 -0.54
C THR A 105 4.68 5.57 -0.07
N ILE A 106 3.93 4.66 0.54
CA ILE A 106 2.59 5.00 1.02
C ILE A 106 2.65 5.92 2.23
N CYS A 107 3.70 5.80 3.05
CA CYS A 107 3.91 6.77 4.13
C CYS A 107 4.06 8.19 3.61
N ASN A 108 4.61 8.35 2.42
CA ASN A 108 4.71 9.67 1.81
C ASN A 108 3.37 10.18 1.31
N ASP A 109 2.49 9.26 0.87
CA ASP A 109 1.14 9.64 0.48
C ASP A 109 0.30 10.00 1.70
N ASP A 110 0.51 9.27 2.80
CA ASP A 110 -0.26 9.50 4.02
C ASP A 110 0.58 9.11 5.24
N PRO A 111 1.29 10.08 5.83
CA PRO A 111 2.15 9.79 6.98
C PRO A 111 1.41 9.28 8.21
N ASP A 112 0.11 9.48 8.28
CA ASP A 112 -0.68 9.04 9.45
C ASP A 112 -0.66 7.54 9.62
N ILE A 113 -0.37 6.78 8.57
CA ILE A 113 -0.35 5.32 8.68
C ILE A 113 0.86 4.81 9.45
N ILE A 114 1.90 5.64 9.60
CA ILE A 114 3.14 5.18 10.24
C ILE A 114 2.88 4.61 11.62
N LEU A 115 1.96 5.20 12.36
CA LEU A 115 1.65 4.75 13.71
C LEU A 115 1.01 3.37 13.76
N LEU A 116 0.47 2.90 12.64
CA LEU A 116 -0.23 1.63 12.60
C LEU A 116 0.66 0.46 12.20
N LEU A 117 1.75 0.75 11.52
CA LEU A 117 2.48 -0.27 10.76
C LEU A 117 3.07 -1.40 11.59
N ASN A 118 3.37 -1.15 12.87
CA ASN A 118 3.94 -2.19 13.72
C ASN A 118 2.89 -3.04 14.42
N ILE A 119 1.62 -2.76 14.21
CA ILE A 119 0.57 -3.56 14.82
C ILE A 119 0.49 -4.90 14.10
N PRO A 120 0.51 -6.02 14.83
CA PRO A 120 0.60 -7.33 14.18
C PRO A 120 -0.67 -7.72 13.44
N ALA A 121 -0.51 -8.53 12.42
CA ALA A 121 -1.63 -9.10 11.69
C ALA A 121 -2.31 -10.17 12.54
N PRO A 122 -3.61 -10.37 12.40
CA PRO A 122 -4.52 -9.62 11.55
C PRO A 122 -5.06 -8.39 12.27
N CYS A 123 -5.25 -7.32 11.54
CA CYS A 123 -5.86 -6.11 12.10
C CYS A 123 -6.42 -5.26 10.97
N ALA A 124 -7.31 -4.36 11.31
CA ALA A 124 -7.88 -3.43 10.34
C ALA A 124 -8.24 -2.13 11.04
N PHE A 125 -8.17 -1.05 10.29
CA PHE A 125 -8.41 0.30 10.79
C PHE A 125 -9.22 1.07 9.78
N GLU A 126 -10.07 1.97 10.27
CA GLU A 126 -10.78 2.90 9.39
C GLU A 126 -10.75 4.27 10.04
N ARG A 127 -10.78 5.31 9.20
CA ARG A 127 -10.84 6.68 9.72
C ARG A 127 -12.28 6.99 10.09
N ASP A 128 -12.44 7.67 11.20
CA ASP A 128 -13.75 8.15 11.60
C ASP A 128 -13.95 9.56 10.99
N GLU A 129 -15.06 10.17 11.31
CA GLU A 129 -15.39 11.49 10.78
C GLU A 129 -14.47 12.58 11.29
N ASN A 130 -13.68 12.31 12.33
CA ASN A 130 -12.69 13.23 12.83
C ASN A 130 -11.30 12.95 12.25
N ILE A 131 -11.25 12.09 11.23
CA ILE A 131 -10.02 11.75 10.50
C ILE A 131 -9.03 11.02 11.42
N VAL A 132 -9.53 10.31 12.40
CA VAL A 132 -8.70 9.51 13.32
C VAL A 132 -8.92 8.03 13.01
N PHE A 133 -7.84 7.27 12.92
CA PHE A 133 -7.94 5.84 12.70
C PHE A 133 -8.50 5.14 13.94
N GLN A 134 -9.50 4.30 13.71
CA GLN A 134 -10.09 3.46 14.74
C GLN A 134 -9.88 2.02 14.37
N GLN A 135 -9.39 1.23 15.31
CA GLN A 135 -9.20 -0.18 15.05
C GLN A 135 -10.55 -0.89 15.03
N ILE A 136 -10.74 -1.73 14.03
CA ILE A 136 -11.98 -2.47 13.88
C ILE A 136 -11.86 -3.73 14.71
N SER A 137 -12.72 -3.85 15.74
CA SER A 137 -12.72 -5.05 16.59
C SER A 137 -13.28 -6.22 15.81
N ASP A 138 -12.79 -7.38 16.13
CA ASP A 138 -13.30 -8.64 15.57
C ASP A 138 -13.15 -8.74 14.06
N TRP A 139 -12.27 -7.90 13.48
CA TRP A 139 -12.00 -8.02 12.05
C TRP A 139 -11.20 -9.28 11.77
N GLU A 140 -11.59 -10.00 10.72
CA GLU A 140 -10.89 -11.19 10.28
C GLU A 140 -10.67 -11.12 8.78
N PRO A 141 -9.55 -11.66 8.29
CA PRO A 141 -9.33 -11.72 6.85
C PRO A 141 -10.40 -12.61 6.20
N ASP A 142 -10.65 -12.33 4.93
CA ASP A 142 -11.58 -13.13 4.16
C ASP A 142 -10.93 -14.46 3.81
N GLU A 143 -11.24 -15.51 4.57
CA GLU A 143 -10.63 -16.81 4.37
C GLU A 143 -11.38 -17.69 3.41
N ASP A 144 -12.52 -17.27 2.99
CA ASP A 144 -13.32 -18.07 2.08
C ASP A 144 -12.67 -18.21 0.72
N LEU A 145 -11.70 -17.37 0.46
CA LEU A 145 -11.01 -17.40 -0.81
C LEU A 145 -9.93 -18.46 -0.88
N ASN A 146 -9.69 -19.10 0.19
CA ASN A 146 -8.63 -20.12 0.26
C ASN A 146 -9.11 -21.49 -0.20
#